data_b7a7b729401b35781525062f33995164
#
_entry.id   b7a7b729401b35781525062f33995164
#
_cell.length_a   1.000
_cell.length_b   1.000
_cell.length_c   1.000
_cell.angle_alpha   90.00
_cell.angle_beta   90.00
_cell.angle_gamma   90.00
#
_symmetry.space_group_name_H-M   'P 1'
#
loop_
_entity.id
_entity.type
_entity.pdbx_description
1 polymer ?
#
loop_
_entity_poly.entity_id
_entity_poly.type
_entity_poly.pdbx_seq_one_letter_code
_entity_poly.pdbx_strand_id
1 'polypeptide(L)'
;MRVSYYLPVLCLVLSAETALDRYVKAPDPSFQWKLDGKTKVSGVTVSQLDMTSQTWRTAAEVDKPVWKHWIQVYQPDQMKSRDTALLFISGGNNSGRKPNPDAMLLNVAKDAGITVAELRTVPSEPLTFVGEKKSRNEDGIIAYTWRKYIEGGDEQWPLRLPMTKASVRAMDAVSAYAASKDGGEMKLNSFIVSGASKRGWTTWTTAAVDQRVIAIAPMVIDLLNIVPSFMHHFRAYGFWAPAIQDYVDERIPEHFESKKFKELMKIEEPFEYRSRLGMPKLIINSAGDDFFLPDSSQFYFNKLKGEKHLRYVPNTRHNLSPSDVPQTLAAFVDSVVAKRARPEFGWKVSDKDGSIALKAQAPPKEVKLWKITNPKSRDFRLTTTGSNWKSEPVALVDGKYTAKVDKPASGYTAFFLELTYESGMKHPHKFTTDVSVVPRVYPHPKPKPGDGLPPKQ
;
A
#
# COMPACT_ATOMS: atom_id res chain seq x y z
N MET A 1 22.68 -55.68 1.11
CA MET A 1 22.39 -54.32 0.60
C MET A 1 21.88 -53.49 1.78
N ARG A 2 22.68 -52.51 2.24
CA ARG A 2 22.25 -51.55 3.26
C ARG A 2 21.70 -50.30 2.53
N VAL A 3 20.40 -50.02 2.65
CA VAL A 3 19.79 -48.80 2.10
C VAL A 3 19.96 -47.72 3.15
N SER A 4 20.79 -46.72 2.85
CA SER A 4 20.94 -45.49 3.65
C SER A 4 19.85 -44.52 3.26
N TYR A 5 18.96 -44.23 4.18
CA TYR A 5 17.95 -43.16 4.05
C TYR A 5 18.60 -41.83 4.40
N TYR A 6 18.79 -40.94 3.43
CA TYR A 6 19.11 -39.54 3.68
C TYR A 6 17.82 -38.80 3.99
N LEU A 7 17.62 -38.40 5.24
CA LEU A 7 16.61 -37.41 5.62
C LEU A 7 17.14 -36.02 5.18
N PRO A 8 16.39 -35.27 4.39
CA PRO A 8 16.77 -33.89 4.11
C PRO A 8 16.63 -33.07 5.39
N VAL A 9 17.74 -32.52 5.88
CA VAL A 9 17.75 -31.53 6.94
C VAL A 9 17.16 -30.25 6.35
N LEU A 10 15.91 -29.95 6.69
CA LEU A 10 15.27 -28.69 6.37
C LEU A 10 15.90 -27.61 7.25
N CYS A 11 16.94 -26.93 6.77
CA CYS A 11 17.46 -25.73 7.41
C CYS A 11 16.40 -24.64 7.38
N LEU A 12 15.64 -24.50 8.47
CA LEU A 12 14.86 -23.31 8.75
C LEU A 12 15.85 -22.14 8.90
N VAL A 13 16.01 -21.36 7.85
CA VAL A 13 16.67 -20.06 7.94
C VAL A 13 15.76 -19.16 8.76
N LEU A 14 15.94 -19.13 10.06
CA LEU A 14 15.35 -18.12 10.94
C LEU A 14 15.91 -16.76 10.48
N SER A 15 15.10 -15.98 9.80
CA SER A 15 15.47 -14.60 9.51
C SER A 15 15.69 -13.87 10.84
N ALA A 16 16.81 -13.16 10.98
CA ALA A 16 17.10 -12.40 12.19
C ALA A 16 15.93 -11.44 12.51
N GLU A 17 15.57 -11.35 13.79
CA GLU A 17 14.52 -10.47 14.28
C GLU A 17 14.91 -9.01 14.03
N THR A 18 14.02 -8.28 13.33
CA THR A 18 14.24 -6.87 13.01
C THR A 18 13.76 -5.94 14.13
N ALA A 19 14.11 -4.64 14.05
CA ALA A 19 13.58 -3.65 14.98
C ALA A 19 12.03 -3.57 14.91
N LEU A 20 11.47 -3.74 13.73
CA LEU A 20 10.02 -3.80 13.54
C LEU A 20 9.40 -5.00 14.26
N ASP A 21 9.99 -6.20 14.14
CA ASP A 21 9.52 -7.40 14.84
C ASP A 21 9.54 -7.18 16.36
N ARG A 22 10.68 -6.71 16.91
CA ARG A 22 10.83 -6.44 18.34
C ARG A 22 9.78 -5.46 18.85
N TYR A 23 9.60 -4.35 18.12
CA TYR A 23 8.65 -3.31 18.52
C TYR A 23 7.20 -3.82 18.54
N VAL A 24 6.79 -4.53 17.49
CA VAL A 24 5.41 -5.04 17.38
C VAL A 24 5.11 -6.11 18.43
N LYS A 25 6.06 -7.02 18.67
CA LYS A 25 5.91 -8.09 19.67
C LYS A 25 5.96 -7.60 21.11
N ALA A 26 6.65 -6.50 21.38
CA ALA A 26 6.79 -5.98 22.74
C ALA A 26 5.42 -5.75 23.39
N PRO A 27 5.18 -6.28 24.60
CA PRO A 27 3.96 -6.01 25.33
C PRO A 27 3.79 -4.51 25.55
N ASP A 28 2.54 -4.05 25.59
CA ASP A 28 2.23 -2.67 25.94
C ASP A 28 1.06 -2.66 26.92
N PRO A 29 1.26 -2.22 28.18
CA PRO A 29 0.23 -2.27 29.20
C PRO A 29 -0.94 -1.32 28.93
N SER A 30 -0.79 -0.36 28.00
CA SER A 30 -1.87 0.54 27.62
C SER A 30 -2.85 -0.08 26.62
N PHE A 31 -2.50 -1.25 26.02
CA PHE A 31 -3.39 -1.91 25.06
C PHE A 31 -4.70 -2.34 25.72
N GLN A 32 -5.79 -1.78 25.24
CA GLN A 32 -7.14 -2.13 25.65
C GLN A 32 -8.15 -1.77 24.57
N TRP A 33 -9.32 -2.41 24.61
CA TRP A 33 -10.43 -2.05 23.75
C TRP A 33 -11.76 -2.33 24.44
N LYS A 34 -12.82 -1.66 23.98
CA LYS A 34 -14.20 -1.88 24.45
C LYS A 34 -15.19 -1.66 23.31
N LEU A 35 -16.30 -2.35 23.35
CA LEU A 35 -17.45 -2.06 22.50
C LEU A 35 -18.10 -0.76 23.00
N ASP A 36 -18.24 0.22 22.08
CA ASP A 36 -18.85 1.51 22.37
C ASP A 36 -20.31 1.59 21.86
N GLY A 37 -20.65 0.84 20.82
CA GLY A 37 -22.02 0.79 20.30
C GLY A 37 -22.17 -0.01 19.03
N LYS A 38 -23.42 -0.24 18.65
CA LYS A 38 -23.80 -0.95 17.42
C LYS A 38 -24.90 -0.17 16.70
N THR A 39 -24.88 -0.21 15.38
CA THR A 39 -25.94 0.30 14.52
C THR A 39 -26.15 -0.64 13.35
N LYS A 40 -27.36 -0.66 12.78
CA LYS A 40 -27.64 -1.44 11.57
C LYS A 40 -27.84 -0.51 10.39
N VAL A 41 -27.08 -0.71 9.31
CA VAL A 41 -27.13 0.10 8.11
C VAL A 41 -27.22 -0.82 6.89
N SER A 42 -28.35 -0.77 6.16
CA SER A 42 -28.52 -1.47 4.88
C SER A 42 -28.14 -2.96 4.88
N GLY A 43 -28.54 -3.71 5.91
CA GLY A 43 -28.25 -5.16 6.04
C GLY A 43 -26.84 -5.47 6.54
N VAL A 44 -26.15 -4.48 7.14
CA VAL A 44 -24.84 -4.64 7.78
C VAL A 44 -24.93 -4.16 9.23
N THR A 45 -24.53 -4.97 10.19
CA THR A 45 -24.30 -4.52 11.57
C THR A 45 -22.94 -3.86 11.63
N VAL A 46 -22.90 -2.59 12.05
CA VAL A 46 -21.67 -1.83 12.25
C VAL A 46 -21.46 -1.67 13.75
N SER A 47 -20.42 -2.30 14.26
CA SER A 47 -20.01 -2.21 15.66
C SER A 47 -18.83 -1.25 15.80
N GLN A 48 -18.85 -0.40 16.80
CA GLN A 48 -17.84 0.60 17.06
C GLN A 48 -17.01 0.20 18.28
N LEU A 49 -15.70 0.03 18.09
CA LEU A 49 -14.77 -0.28 19.17
C LEU A 49 -13.88 0.92 19.45
N ASP A 50 -13.76 1.31 20.72
CA ASP A 50 -12.77 2.26 21.22
C ASP A 50 -11.52 1.48 21.62
N MET A 51 -10.40 1.72 20.95
CA MET A 51 -9.14 1.00 21.17
C MET A 51 -8.01 1.96 21.51
N THR A 52 -7.27 1.67 22.58
CA THR A 52 -5.92 2.17 22.78
C THR A 52 -4.94 1.10 22.32
N SER A 53 -4.11 1.40 21.32
CA SER A 53 -3.20 0.39 20.74
C SER A 53 -1.88 0.27 21.51
N GLN A 54 -1.35 1.40 21.98
CA GLN A 54 -0.03 1.50 22.58
C GLN A 54 0.27 2.87 23.14
N THR A 55 1.39 2.97 23.87
CA THR A 55 2.07 4.23 24.16
C THR A 55 3.35 4.30 23.32
N TRP A 56 3.47 5.32 22.46
CA TRP A 56 4.64 5.55 21.61
C TRP A 56 5.38 6.80 22.06
N ARG A 57 6.67 6.66 22.36
CA ARG A 57 7.51 7.70 22.95
C ARG A 57 7.02 8.13 24.35
N THR A 58 7.51 9.23 24.83
CA THR A 58 7.17 9.76 26.16
C THR A 58 6.57 11.17 26.06
N ALA A 59 5.88 11.61 27.11
CA ALA A 59 5.38 12.98 27.19
C ALA A 59 6.49 14.06 27.19
N ALA A 60 7.74 13.68 27.47
CA ALA A 60 8.89 14.56 27.32
C ALA A 60 9.34 14.74 25.86
N GLU A 61 8.78 13.99 24.92
CA GLU A 61 9.17 14.00 23.51
C GLU A 61 8.03 14.36 22.57
N VAL A 62 6.78 13.99 22.92
CA VAL A 62 5.58 14.22 22.10
C VAL A 62 4.37 14.50 22.98
N ASP A 63 3.49 15.39 22.53
CA ASP A 63 2.32 15.84 23.29
C ASP A 63 1.27 14.74 23.53
N LYS A 64 1.13 13.77 22.63
CA LYS A 64 0.12 12.70 22.67
C LYS A 64 0.75 11.31 22.46
N PRO A 65 1.47 10.78 23.45
CA PRO A 65 2.15 9.50 23.34
C PRO A 65 1.19 8.30 23.29
N VAL A 66 -0.01 8.41 23.87
CA VAL A 66 -1.01 7.32 23.89
C VAL A 66 -1.82 7.35 22.62
N TRP A 67 -1.76 6.25 21.84
CA TRP A 67 -2.44 6.12 20.56
C TRP A 67 -3.83 5.50 20.74
N LYS A 68 -4.86 6.29 20.41
CA LYS A 68 -6.27 5.90 20.46
C LYS A 68 -6.85 5.83 19.06
N HIS A 69 -7.71 4.84 18.86
CA HIS A 69 -8.30 4.55 17.56
C HIS A 69 -9.78 4.21 17.69
N TRP A 70 -10.55 4.56 16.69
CA TRP A 70 -11.84 3.93 16.45
C TRP A 70 -11.66 2.76 15.48
N ILE A 71 -12.29 1.62 15.80
CA ILE A 71 -12.43 0.51 14.85
C ILE A 71 -13.91 0.36 14.55
N GLN A 72 -14.28 0.40 13.28
CA GLN A 72 -15.62 0.08 12.82
C GLN A 72 -15.63 -1.33 12.24
N VAL A 73 -16.41 -2.23 12.82
CA VAL A 73 -16.52 -3.63 12.38
C VAL A 73 -17.84 -3.82 11.66
N TYR A 74 -17.79 -4.06 10.37
CA TYR A 74 -18.91 -4.25 9.45
C TYR A 74 -19.17 -5.74 9.27
N GLN A 75 -20.31 -6.23 9.73
CA GLN A 75 -20.75 -7.62 9.63
C GLN A 75 -22.03 -7.69 8.82
N PRO A 76 -22.00 -8.19 7.56
CA PRO A 76 -23.19 -8.32 6.74
C PRO A 76 -24.08 -9.44 7.27
N ASP A 77 -25.42 -9.30 7.10
CA ASP A 77 -26.39 -10.31 7.53
C ASP A 77 -26.14 -11.66 6.83
N GLN A 78 -25.65 -11.62 5.59
CA GLN A 78 -25.29 -12.80 4.81
C GLN A 78 -23.78 -12.92 4.68
N MET A 79 -23.20 -13.84 5.43
CA MET A 79 -21.77 -14.09 5.45
C MET A 79 -21.42 -15.35 4.65
N LYS A 80 -20.41 -15.24 3.80
CA LYS A 80 -19.79 -16.37 3.07
C LYS A 80 -18.66 -17.01 3.88
N SER A 81 -17.97 -16.22 4.71
CA SER A 81 -16.93 -16.70 5.61
C SER A 81 -17.04 -16.04 6.99
N ARG A 82 -16.75 -16.85 8.03
CA ARG A 82 -16.75 -16.44 9.45
C ARG A 82 -15.36 -16.57 10.09
N ASP A 83 -14.33 -16.88 9.30
CA ASP A 83 -12.96 -17.11 9.76
C ASP A 83 -11.94 -16.10 9.19
N THR A 84 -12.37 -15.32 8.20
CA THR A 84 -11.54 -14.35 7.50
C THR A 84 -12.18 -12.96 7.57
N ALA A 85 -11.35 -11.93 7.82
CA ALA A 85 -11.78 -10.53 7.79
C ALA A 85 -10.88 -9.69 6.87
N LEU A 86 -11.42 -8.59 6.35
CA LEU A 86 -10.62 -7.51 5.77
C LEU A 86 -10.32 -6.47 6.84
N LEU A 87 -9.05 -6.17 7.12
CA LEU A 87 -8.63 -4.99 7.86
C LEU A 87 -8.29 -3.87 6.87
N PHE A 88 -9.05 -2.78 6.91
CA PHE A 88 -8.78 -1.58 6.13
C PHE A 88 -8.17 -0.50 7.05
N ILE A 89 -6.93 -0.12 6.78
CA ILE A 89 -6.19 0.86 7.59
C ILE A 89 -6.47 2.25 7.02
N SER A 90 -7.11 3.11 7.83
CA SER A 90 -7.54 4.45 7.47
C SER A 90 -6.81 5.54 8.28
N GLY A 91 -6.73 6.72 7.68
CA GLY A 91 -6.30 7.94 8.37
C GLY A 91 -7.37 8.48 9.33
N GLY A 92 -7.22 9.73 9.65
CA GLY A 92 -8.09 10.48 10.55
C GLY A 92 -7.26 11.28 11.55
N ASN A 93 -7.95 11.96 12.47
CA ASN A 93 -7.27 12.73 13.49
C ASN A 93 -7.58 12.19 14.90
N ASN A 94 -6.69 12.49 15.84
CA ASN A 94 -6.79 12.05 17.24
C ASN A 94 -7.69 12.95 18.11
N SER A 95 -8.69 13.62 17.53
CA SER A 95 -9.67 14.43 18.26
C SER A 95 -10.65 13.61 19.12
N GLY A 96 -10.67 12.29 18.96
CA GLY A 96 -11.62 11.40 19.62
C GLY A 96 -13.02 11.38 19.01
N ARG A 97 -13.27 12.15 17.94
CA ARG A 97 -14.58 12.15 17.28
C ARG A 97 -14.89 10.80 16.69
N LYS A 98 -16.09 10.28 17.00
CA LYS A 98 -16.60 9.02 16.43
C LYS A 98 -16.80 9.15 14.93
N PRO A 99 -16.30 8.20 14.11
CA PRO A 99 -16.54 8.21 12.68
C PRO A 99 -17.94 7.71 12.33
N ASN A 100 -18.48 8.19 11.22
CA ASN A 100 -19.65 7.59 10.58
C ASN A 100 -19.24 6.34 9.79
N PRO A 101 -20.15 5.38 9.55
CA PRO A 101 -19.90 4.25 8.69
C PRO A 101 -19.49 4.66 7.28
N ASP A 102 -18.45 4.03 6.75
CA ASP A 102 -17.96 4.26 5.39
C ASP A 102 -18.78 3.46 4.37
N ALA A 103 -19.37 4.15 3.38
CA ALA A 103 -20.23 3.53 2.37
C ALA A 103 -19.48 2.54 1.47
N MET A 104 -18.21 2.79 1.17
CA MET A 104 -17.37 1.87 0.39
C MET A 104 -17.17 0.55 1.14
N LEU A 105 -16.81 0.62 2.42
CA LEU A 105 -16.56 -0.56 3.24
C LEU A 105 -17.83 -1.34 3.56
N LEU A 106 -18.97 -0.66 3.74
CA LEU A 106 -20.28 -1.30 3.79
C LEU A 106 -20.55 -2.16 2.55
N ASN A 107 -20.27 -1.61 1.36
CA ASN A 107 -20.47 -2.33 0.11
C ASN A 107 -19.46 -3.48 -0.06
N VAL A 108 -18.20 -3.27 0.28
CA VAL A 108 -17.18 -4.35 0.24
C VAL A 108 -17.59 -5.49 1.18
N ALA A 109 -18.06 -5.20 2.40
CA ALA A 109 -18.53 -6.22 3.33
C ALA A 109 -19.70 -7.05 2.77
N LYS A 110 -20.68 -6.39 2.15
CA LYS A 110 -21.82 -7.08 1.51
C LYS A 110 -21.40 -7.90 0.30
N ASP A 111 -20.59 -7.33 -0.57
CA ASP A 111 -20.22 -7.97 -1.84
C ASP A 111 -19.31 -9.17 -1.61
N ALA A 112 -18.32 -9.04 -0.73
CA ALA A 112 -17.45 -10.14 -0.35
C ALA A 112 -18.06 -11.11 0.67
N GLY A 113 -19.11 -10.71 1.39
CA GLY A 113 -19.78 -11.56 2.39
C GLY A 113 -18.89 -11.91 3.58
N ILE A 114 -18.10 -10.96 4.07
CA ILE A 114 -17.17 -11.17 5.19
C ILE A 114 -17.22 -10.00 6.18
N THR A 115 -16.63 -10.23 7.36
CA THR A 115 -16.32 -9.14 8.28
C THR A 115 -15.31 -8.19 7.65
N VAL A 116 -15.61 -6.89 7.66
CA VAL A 116 -14.65 -5.83 7.32
C VAL A 116 -14.42 -5.00 8.58
N ALA A 117 -13.17 -4.70 8.91
CA ALA A 117 -12.81 -3.84 10.03
C ALA A 117 -12.05 -2.62 9.49
N GLU A 118 -12.51 -1.43 9.81
CA GLU A 118 -11.81 -0.18 9.51
C GLU A 118 -11.09 0.32 10.74
N LEU A 119 -9.76 0.33 10.71
CA LEU A 119 -8.93 0.95 11.73
C LEU A 119 -8.70 2.41 11.38
N ARG A 120 -9.21 3.34 12.18
CA ARG A 120 -9.09 4.80 11.98
C ARG A 120 -7.91 5.38 12.75
N THR A 121 -7.46 6.57 12.30
CA THR A 121 -6.44 7.37 12.99
C THR A 121 -5.06 6.70 13.00
N VAL A 122 -4.61 6.23 11.83
CA VAL A 122 -3.24 5.72 11.64
C VAL A 122 -2.49 6.60 10.63
N PRO A 123 -1.45 7.35 11.08
CA PRO A 123 -0.95 7.51 12.44
C PRO A 123 -1.93 8.24 13.38
N SER A 124 -1.64 8.23 14.70
CA SER A 124 -2.35 9.07 15.67
C SER A 124 -1.86 10.51 15.53
N GLU A 125 -2.61 11.35 14.84
CA GLU A 125 -2.24 12.70 14.45
C GLU A 125 -3.37 13.72 14.71
N PRO A 126 -3.07 15.04 14.82
CA PRO A 126 -1.75 15.67 14.79
C PRO A 126 -0.90 15.39 16.04
N LEU A 127 0.43 15.50 15.89
CA LEU A 127 1.41 15.40 16.98
C LEU A 127 2.30 16.63 17.03
N THR A 128 2.58 17.14 18.24
CA THR A 128 3.55 18.21 18.48
C THR A 128 4.74 17.63 19.22
N PHE A 129 5.91 17.71 18.63
CA PHE A 129 7.15 17.25 19.28
C PHE A 129 7.73 18.35 20.17
N VAL A 130 8.33 17.94 21.28
CA VAL A 130 8.93 18.90 22.22
C VAL A 130 10.03 19.71 21.52
N GLY A 131 9.98 21.02 21.70
CA GLY A 131 10.84 21.98 21.00
C GLY A 131 10.28 22.49 19.66
N GLU A 132 9.21 21.90 19.13
CA GLU A 132 8.53 22.38 17.94
C GLU A 132 7.39 23.35 18.26
N LYS A 133 7.20 24.37 17.41
CA LYS A 133 6.12 25.36 17.58
C LYS A 133 4.80 24.94 16.90
N LYS A 134 4.86 24.01 15.97
CA LYS A 134 3.72 23.57 15.15
C LYS A 134 3.51 22.07 15.27
N SER A 135 2.25 21.66 15.26
CA SER A 135 1.91 20.24 15.13
C SER A 135 2.20 19.75 13.71
N ARG A 136 2.54 18.48 13.61
CA ARG A 136 2.79 17.76 12.37
C ARG A 136 1.69 16.76 12.08
N ASN A 137 1.45 16.52 10.82
CA ASN A 137 0.52 15.51 10.31
C ASN A 137 1.21 14.68 9.23
N GLU A 138 0.64 13.52 8.95
CA GLU A 138 0.89 12.76 7.75
C GLU A 138 2.39 12.52 7.49
N ASP A 139 2.86 12.87 6.29
CA ASP A 139 4.26 12.71 5.86
C ASP A 139 5.22 13.60 6.66
N GLY A 140 4.74 14.71 7.21
CA GLY A 140 5.53 15.58 8.08
C GLY A 140 5.97 14.89 9.38
N ILE A 141 5.16 13.95 9.93
CA ILE A 141 5.59 13.14 11.08
C ILE A 141 6.62 12.09 10.64
N ILE A 142 6.40 11.43 9.49
CA ILE A 142 7.31 10.41 8.97
C ILE A 142 8.69 11.02 8.71
N ALA A 143 8.74 12.11 7.96
CA ALA A 143 10.00 12.79 7.62
C ALA A 143 10.76 13.26 8.87
N TYR A 144 10.05 13.87 9.84
CA TYR A 144 10.63 14.24 11.14
C TYR A 144 11.22 13.05 11.87
N THR A 145 10.50 11.94 11.97
CA THR A 145 10.98 10.73 12.68
C THR A 145 12.16 10.07 11.98
N TRP A 146 12.22 10.14 10.65
CA TRP A 146 13.38 9.70 9.88
C TRP A 146 14.61 10.54 10.19
N ARG A 147 14.47 11.88 10.22
CA ARG A 147 15.55 12.77 10.61
C ARG A 147 16.03 12.48 12.02
N LYS A 148 15.11 12.32 12.99
CA LYS A 148 15.45 11.96 14.38
C LYS A 148 16.25 10.65 14.48
N TYR A 149 15.88 9.65 13.67
CA TYR A 149 16.65 8.41 13.60
C TYR A 149 18.03 8.63 12.97
N ILE A 150 18.11 9.37 11.89
CA ILE A 150 19.38 9.63 11.18
C ILE A 150 20.36 10.37 12.12
N GLU A 151 19.90 11.34 12.89
CA GLU A 151 20.68 12.12 13.84
C GLU A 151 21.10 11.31 15.07
N GLY A 152 20.15 10.65 15.73
CA GLY A 152 20.36 10.00 17.03
C GLY A 152 20.57 8.49 17.00
N GLY A 153 20.08 7.80 15.97
CA GLY A 153 20.19 6.34 15.83
C GLY A 153 19.23 5.53 16.71
N ASP A 154 18.28 6.16 17.41
CA ASP A 154 17.28 5.46 18.22
C ASP A 154 16.23 4.79 17.31
N GLU A 155 16.27 3.44 17.27
CA GLU A 155 15.41 2.62 16.41
C GLU A 155 13.91 2.68 16.72
N GLN A 156 13.50 3.34 17.82
CA GLN A 156 12.10 3.50 18.18
C GLN A 156 11.48 4.78 17.61
N TRP A 157 12.25 5.66 16.96
CA TRP A 157 11.72 6.86 16.31
C TRP A 157 10.86 6.59 15.08
N PRO A 158 11.23 5.66 14.18
CA PRO A 158 10.50 5.51 12.92
C PRO A 158 9.01 5.28 13.13
N LEU A 159 8.20 6.16 12.54
CA LEU A 159 6.73 6.18 12.75
C LEU A 159 6.05 4.89 12.26
N ARG A 160 6.68 4.16 11.36
CA ARG A 160 6.19 2.88 10.85
C ARG A 160 6.00 1.83 11.94
N LEU A 161 6.82 1.89 12.99
CA LEU A 161 6.75 0.97 14.11
C LEU A 161 5.38 1.04 14.80
N PRO A 162 4.96 2.21 15.35
CA PRO A 162 3.66 2.31 16.02
C PRO A 162 2.48 2.16 15.04
N MET A 163 2.60 2.58 13.77
CA MET A 163 1.56 2.36 12.77
C MET A 163 1.31 0.87 12.52
N THR A 164 2.38 0.07 12.39
CA THR A 164 2.28 -1.39 12.20
C THR A 164 1.73 -2.07 13.45
N LYS A 165 2.21 -1.69 14.65
CA LYS A 165 1.70 -2.24 15.91
C LYS A 165 0.23 -1.93 16.11
N ALA A 166 -0.24 -0.72 15.78
CA ALA A 166 -1.66 -0.37 15.84
C ALA A 166 -2.51 -1.31 14.96
N SER A 167 -2.02 -1.65 13.76
CA SER A 167 -2.71 -2.57 12.85
C SER A 167 -2.77 -3.99 13.39
N VAL A 168 -1.69 -4.49 14.00
CA VAL A 168 -1.66 -5.81 14.66
C VAL A 168 -2.61 -5.84 15.85
N ARG A 169 -2.60 -4.80 16.70
CA ARG A 169 -3.53 -4.67 17.83
C ARG A 169 -4.99 -4.55 17.40
N ALA A 170 -5.26 -3.94 16.25
CA ALA A 170 -6.61 -3.93 15.69
C ALA A 170 -7.07 -5.33 15.29
N MET A 171 -6.20 -6.14 14.69
CA MET A 171 -6.53 -7.56 14.40
C MET A 171 -6.80 -8.34 15.70
N ASP A 172 -6.05 -8.08 16.78
CA ASP A 172 -6.28 -8.69 18.09
C ASP A 172 -7.65 -8.29 18.65
N ALA A 173 -7.98 -7.00 18.66
CA ALA A 173 -9.25 -6.48 19.15
C ALA A 173 -10.45 -7.00 18.34
N VAL A 174 -10.33 -7.00 16.99
CA VAL A 174 -11.38 -7.50 16.10
C VAL A 174 -11.61 -9.00 16.27
N SER A 175 -10.54 -9.78 16.42
CA SER A 175 -10.66 -11.24 16.70
C SER A 175 -11.32 -11.52 18.05
N ALA A 176 -10.92 -10.78 19.10
CA ALA A 176 -11.52 -10.92 20.42
C ALA A 176 -12.99 -10.48 20.44
N TYR A 177 -13.31 -9.36 19.76
CA TYR A 177 -14.68 -8.90 19.59
C TYR A 177 -15.52 -9.93 18.85
N ALA A 178 -15.06 -10.43 17.71
CA ALA A 178 -15.78 -11.41 16.90
C ALA A 178 -16.09 -12.70 17.68
N ALA A 179 -15.18 -13.13 18.56
CA ALA A 179 -15.36 -14.32 19.41
C ALA A 179 -16.36 -14.11 20.55
N SER A 180 -16.71 -12.88 20.91
CA SER A 180 -17.70 -12.58 21.94
C SER A 180 -19.13 -12.80 21.44
N LYS A 181 -20.11 -12.87 22.38
CA LYS A 181 -21.55 -12.90 22.05
C LYS A 181 -21.94 -11.70 21.19
N ASP A 182 -21.41 -10.53 21.52
CA ASP A 182 -21.66 -9.30 20.78
C ASP A 182 -21.14 -9.31 19.36
N GLY A 183 -20.04 -10.02 19.10
CA GLY A 183 -19.42 -10.18 17.79
C GLY A 183 -19.93 -11.38 16.99
N GLY A 184 -20.86 -12.18 17.57
CA GLY A 184 -21.50 -13.31 16.89
C GLY A 184 -20.75 -14.63 17.01
N GLU A 185 -19.87 -14.78 18.01
CA GLU A 185 -19.15 -16.03 18.35
C GLU A 185 -18.39 -16.62 17.15
N MET A 186 -17.67 -15.75 16.44
CA MET A 186 -16.88 -16.11 15.25
C MET A 186 -15.40 -16.23 15.58
N LYS A 187 -14.71 -17.16 14.95
CA LYS A 187 -13.27 -17.35 15.10
C LYS A 187 -12.53 -16.80 13.89
N LEU A 188 -12.16 -15.54 13.95
CA LEU A 188 -11.35 -14.91 12.90
C LEU A 188 -9.89 -15.33 13.05
N ASN A 189 -9.40 -16.14 12.13
CA ASN A 189 -8.04 -16.67 12.11
C ASN A 189 -7.16 -16.03 11.03
N SER A 190 -7.77 -15.35 10.05
CA SER A 190 -7.10 -14.85 8.87
C SER A 190 -7.55 -13.44 8.54
N PHE A 191 -6.61 -12.64 8.03
CA PHE A 191 -6.89 -11.29 7.61
C PHE A 191 -6.38 -11.02 6.20
N ILE A 192 -7.17 -10.28 5.43
CA ILE A 192 -6.72 -9.55 4.26
C ILE A 192 -6.47 -8.13 4.75
N VAL A 193 -5.35 -7.52 4.40
CA VAL A 193 -5.04 -6.16 4.86
C VAL A 193 -4.96 -5.21 3.67
N SER A 194 -5.56 -4.03 3.83
CA SER A 194 -5.54 -2.96 2.82
C SER A 194 -5.42 -1.59 3.48
N GLY A 195 -5.00 -0.61 2.72
CA GLY A 195 -4.89 0.77 3.14
C GLY A 195 -4.25 1.60 2.03
N ALA A 196 -4.41 2.93 2.09
CA ALA A 196 -3.93 3.83 1.07
C ALA A 196 -2.74 4.68 1.55
N SER A 197 -1.82 5.00 0.63
CA SER A 197 -0.68 5.87 0.87
C SER A 197 0.21 5.32 2.00
N LYS A 198 0.53 6.10 3.03
CA LYS A 198 1.28 5.62 4.21
C LYS A 198 0.60 4.44 4.93
N ARG A 199 -0.72 4.29 4.79
CA ARG A 199 -1.47 3.13 5.31
C ARG A 199 -1.33 1.92 4.37
N GLY A 200 -1.14 2.14 3.07
CA GLY A 200 -0.69 1.12 2.12
C GLY A 200 0.72 0.63 2.44
N TRP A 201 1.61 1.52 2.85
CA TRP A 201 2.92 1.13 3.38
C TRP A 201 2.78 0.28 4.65
N THR A 202 1.91 0.71 5.58
CA THR A 202 1.60 -0.07 6.80
C THR A 202 0.96 -1.42 6.48
N THR A 203 0.19 -1.53 5.41
CA THR A 203 -0.34 -2.81 4.89
C THR A 203 0.80 -3.81 4.62
N TRP A 204 1.84 -3.38 3.92
CA TRP A 204 3.01 -4.20 3.63
C TRP A 204 3.75 -4.64 4.91
N THR A 205 4.01 -3.70 5.83
CA THR A 205 4.77 -3.99 7.05
C THR A 205 3.97 -4.86 8.02
N THR A 206 2.64 -4.69 8.10
CA THR A 206 1.75 -5.59 8.86
C THR A 206 1.85 -7.02 8.35
N ALA A 207 1.79 -7.21 7.02
CA ALA A 207 1.93 -8.54 6.42
C ALA A 207 3.33 -9.15 6.62
N ALA A 208 4.36 -8.33 6.78
CA ALA A 208 5.71 -8.80 7.02
C ALA A 208 5.93 -9.36 8.43
N VAL A 209 5.11 -8.94 9.42
CA VAL A 209 5.30 -9.28 10.83
C VAL A 209 4.18 -10.14 11.43
N ASP A 210 3.03 -10.27 10.79
CA ASP A 210 1.88 -11.04 11.30
C ASP A 210 1.43 -12.12 10.32
N GLN A 211 1.57 -13.37 10.72
CA GLN A 211 1.25 -14.54 9.89
C GLN A 211 -0.26 -14.75 9.67
N ARG A 212 -1.13 -14.07 10.40
CA ARG A 212 -2.58 -14.07 10.14
C ARG A 212 -2.92 -13.37 8.82
N VAL A 213 -2.01 -12.58 8.26
CA VAL A 213 -2.23 -11.89 6.99
C VAL A 213 -2.02 -12.83 5.82
N ILE A 214 -3.13 -13.21 5.19
CA ILE A 214 -3.16 -14.18 4.08
C ILE A 214 -3.18 -13.55 2.69
N ALA A 215 -3.48 -12.26 2.57
CA ALA A 215 -3.41 -11.48 1.34
C ALA A 215 -3.35 -9.98 1.66
N ILE A 216 -2.86 -9.16 0.72
CA ILE A 216 -2.80 -7.71 0.87
C ILE A 216 -3.27 -6.98 -0.38
N ALA A 217 -3.85 -5.78 -0.16
CA ALA A 217 -4.21 -4.85 -1.22
C ALA A 217 -3.71 -3.42 -0.88
N PRO A 218 -2.39 -3.16 -0.94
CA PRO A 218 -1.84 -1.82 -0.74
C PRO A 218 -2.23 -0.89 -1.88
N MET A 219 -2.64 0.34 -1.55
CA MET A 219 -3.11 1.33 -2.51
C MET A 219 -2.22 2.57 -2.49
N VAL A 220 -1.98 3.14 -3.67
CA VAL A 220 -1.26 4.41 -3.89
C VAL A 220 -0.01 4.56 -3.03
N ILE A 221 0.84 3.54 -3.10
CA ILE A 221 2.17 3.52 -2.48
C ILE A 221 3.19 2.89 -3.46
N ASP A 222 3.31 3.49 -4.61
CA ASP A 222 4.17 3.04 -5.71
C ASP A 222 5.63 3.49 -5.49
N LEU A 223 6.17 3.15 -4.31
CA LEU A 223 7.43 3.67 -3.81
C LEU A 223 8.42 2.61 -3.33
N LEU A 224 8.08 1.32 -3.33
CA LEU A 224 9.00 0.29 -2.85
C LEU A 224 10.34 0.34 -3.59
N ASN A 225 11.43 -0.01 -2.87
CA ASN A 225 12.80 0.25 -3.31
C ASN A 225 13.04 1.76 -3.45
N ILE A 226 12.93 2.44 -2.33
CA ILE A 226 12.73 3.88 -2.19
C ILE A 226 13.79 4.74 -2.88
N VAL A 227 15.08 4.42 -2.75
CA VAL A 227 16.16 5.26 -3.31
C VAL A 227 16.09 5.32 -4.83
N PRO A 228 16.03 4.20 -5.58
CA PRO A 228 15.80 4.24 -7.03
C PRO A 228 14.53 5.01 -7.42
N SER A 229 13.44 4.87 -6.65
CA SER A 229 12.17 5.56 -6.92
C SER A 229 12.29 7.08 -6.75
N PHE A 230 12.97 7.58 -5.71
CA PHE A 230 13.24 9.01 -5.54
C PHE A 230 14.20 9.55 -6.62
N MET A 231 15.23 8.79 -6.98
CA MET A 231 16.12 9.17 -8.08
C MET A 231 15.36 9.26 -9.40
N HIS A 232 14.45 8.34 -9.66
CA HIS A 232 13.55 8.36 -10.81
C HIS A 232 12.65 9.58 -10.81
N HIS A 233 12.06 9.92 -9.67
CA HIS A 233 11.21 11.09 -9.48
C HIS A 233 11.95 12.39 -9.91
N PHE A 234 13.13 12.64 -9.33
CA PHE A 234 13.90 13.85 -9.68
C PHE A 234 14.35 13.85 -11.15
N ARG A 235 14.81 12.73 -11.67
CA ARG A 235 15.24 12.62 -13.07
C ARG A 235 14.11 12.84 -14.07
N ALA A 236 12.88 12.51 -13.68
CA ALA A 236 11.71 12.74 -14.53
C ALA A 236 11.22 14.19 -14.50
N TYR A 237 11.24 14.83 -13.33
CA TYR A 237 10.68 16.17 -13.15
C TYR A 237 11.72 17.29 -13.17
N GLY A 238 12.95 17.04 -12.72
CA GLY A 238 13.99 18.05 -12.50
C GLY A 238 13.85 18.81 -11.17
N PHE A 239 12.88 18.41 -10.35
CA PHE A 239 12.59 18.98 -9.04
C PHE A 239 11.90 17.94 -8.15
N TRP A 240 11.82 18.24 -6.86
CA TRP A 240 11.00 17.45 -5.92
C TRP A 240 9.56 17.96 -5.98
N ALA A 241 8.59 17.08 -6.29
CA ALA A 241 7.19 17.48 -6.38
C ALA A 241 6.67 18.01 -5.04
N PRO A 242 5.74 18.99 -5.05
CA PRO A 242 5.19 19.56 -3.80
C PRO A 242 4.62 18.52 -2.83
N ALA A 243 4.12 17.40 -3.35
CA ALA A 243 3.58 16.32 -2.53
C ALA A 243 4.60 15.66 -1.58
N ILE A 244 5.91 15.74 -1.89
CA ILE A 244 6.99 15.21 -1.04
C ILE A 244 7.76 16.29 -0.29
N GLN A 245 7.19 17.51 -0.18
CA GLN A 245 7.87 18.65 0.44
C GLN A 245 8.30 18.40 1.88
N ASP A 246 7.53 17.65 2.65
CA ASP A 246 7.88 17.29 4.04
C ASP A 246 9.25 16.60 4.13
N TYR A 247 9.55 15.70 3.20
CA TYR A 247 10.86 15.01 3.15
C TYR A 247 11.98 15.94 2.69
N VAL A 248 11.66 16.90 1.83
CA VAL A 248 12.60 17.94 1.35
C VAL A 248 12.95 18.91 2.47
N ASP A 249 11.96 19.35 3.25
CA ASP A 249 12.13 20.25 4.39
C ASP A 249 13.01 19.63 5.49
N GLU A 250 12.84 18.32 5.74
CA GLU A 250 13.67 17.53 6.66
C GLU A 250 14.98 17.06 6.02
N ARG A 251 15.29 17.50 4.78
CA ARG A 251 16.53 17.23 4.03
C ARG A 251 16.84 15.74 3.83
N ILE A 252 15.81 14.89 3.83
CA ILE A 252 15.97 13.43 3.70
C ILE A 252 16.74 13.04 2.42
N PRO A 253 16.55 13.68 1.24
CA PRO A 253 17.29 13.33 0.03
C PRO A 253 18.82 13.43 0.15
N GLU A 254 19.35 14.27 1.04
CA GLU A 254 20.81 14.35 1.27
C GLU A 254 21.40 13.07 1.87
N HIS A 255 20.55 12.27 2.53
CA HIS A 255 20.98 11.10 3.31
C HIS A 255 20.87 9.78 2.56
N PHE A 256 20.33 9.72 1.34
CA PHE A 256 20.03 8.48 0.61
C PHE A 256 21.21 7.51 0.49
N GLU A 257 22.43 8.02 0.38
CA GLU A 257 23.63 7.19 0.30
C GLU A 257 24.29 6.94 1.67
N SER A 258 23.81 7.58 2.74
CA SER A 258 24.39 7.44 4.07
C SER A 258 24.15 6.04 4.68
N LYS A 259 25.06 5.60 5.53
CA LYS A 259 24.91 4.35 6.29
C LYS A 259 23.65 4.39 7.17
N LYS A 260 23.39 5.53 7.81
CA LYS A 260 22.22 5.70 8.69
C LYS A 260 20.90 5.57 7.94
N PHE A 261 20.80 6.13 6.74
CA PHE A 261 19.61 5.98 5.92
C PHE A 261 19.40 4.52 5.48
N LYS A 262 20.46 3.83 5.09
CA LYS A 262 20.39 2.40 4.74
C LYS A 262 19.97 1.52 5.93
N GLU A 263 20.38 1.89 7.16
CA GLU A 263 19.91 1.24 8.39
C GLU A 263 18.44 1.55 8.67
N LEU A 264 18.00 2.81 8.50
CA LEU A 264 16.61 3.21 8.62
C LEU A 264 15.71 2.41 7.68
N MET A 265 16.12 2.21 6.43
CA MET A 265 15.35 1.46 5.45
C MET A 265 15.12 0.00 5.87
N LYS A 266 16.01 -0.62 6.61
CA LYS A 266 15.78 -1.96 7.18
C LYS A 266 14.64 -2.00 8.20
N ILE A 267 14.22 -0.85 8.72
CA ILE A 267 13.08 -0.72 9.64
C ILE A 267 11.81 -0.33 8.86
N GLU A 268 11.93 0.66 7.98
CA GLU A 268 10.81 1.33 7.32
C GLU A 268 10.36 0.67 6.02
N GLU A 269 11.31 0.17 5.22
CA GLU A 269 11.11 -0.16 3.81
C GLU A 269 10.54 -1.57 3.62
N PRO A 270 9.31 -1.74 3.10
CA PRO A 270 8.72 -3.05 2.84
C PRO A 270 9.54 -3.91 1.87
N PHE A 271 10.32 -3.29 0.99
CA PHE A 271 11.18 -4.00 0.06
C PHE A 271 12.27 -4.82 0.78
N GLU A 272 12.72 -4.39 1.94
CA GLU A 272 13.66 -5.15 2.79
C GLU A 272 13.00 -6.42 3.37
N TYR A 273 11.70 -6.43 3.51
CA TYR A 273 10.89 -7.56 4.00
C TYR A 273 10.34 -8.45 2.89
N ARG A 274 10.67 -8.22 1.60
CA ARG A 274 10.07 -8.90 0.44
C ARG A 274 10.17 -10.43 0.47
N SER A 275 11.15 -10.98 1.17
CA SER A 275 11.29 -12.44 1.36
C SER A 275 10.16 -13.05 2.20
N ARG A 276 9.53 -12.25 3.07
CA ARG A 276 8.41 -12.65 3.93
C ARG A 276 7.04 -12.45 3.24
N LEU A 277 6.99 -11.69 2.14
CA LEU A 277 5.79 -11.24 1.47
C LEU A 277 5.39 -12.20 0.34
N GLY A 278 5.19 -13.48 0.66
CA GLY A 278 4.81 -14.51 -0.31
C GLY A 278 3.32 -14.63 -0.61
N MET A 279 2.45 -14.04 0.22
CA MET A 279 0.99 -14.08 0.07
C MET A 279 0.52 -13.37 -1.22
N PRO A 280 -0.69 -13.70 -1.72
CA PRO A 280 -1.33 -12.96 -2.80
C PRO A 280 -1.42 -11.46 -2.53
N LYS A 281 -1.13 -10.66 -3.54
CA LYS A 281 -1.15 -9.20 -3.44
C LYS A 281 -1.74 -8.52 -4.67
N LEU A 282 -2.60 -7.54 -4.45
CA LEU A 282 -3.12 -6.64 -5.46
C LEU A 282 -2.62 -5.23 -5.18
N ILE A 283 -1.71 -4.73 -5.99
CA ILE A 283 -1.09 -3.42 -5.84
C ILE A 283 -1.87 -2.43 -6.70
N ILE A 284 -2.57 -1.49 -6.07
CA ILE A 284 -3.44 -0.54 -6.74
C ILE A 284 -2.80 0.85 -6.72
N ASN A 285 -2.52 1.40 -7.89
CA ASN A 285 -1.88 2.70 -8.03
C ASN A 285 -2.69 3.63 -8.95
N SER A 286 -2.53 4.92 -8.77
CA SER A 286 -3.06 5.93 -9.69
C SER A 286 -2.07 6.18 -10.82
N ALA A 287 -2.55 6.28 -12.06
CA ALA A 287 -1.72 6.65 -13.19
C ALA A 287 -1.48 8.18 -13.30
N GLY A 288 -2.15 8.98 -12.47
CA GLY A 288 -1.99 10.43 -12.39
C GLY A 288 -1.66 10.91 -10.98
N ASP A 289 -0.95 10.09 -10.19
CA ASP A 289 -0.62 10.35 -8.79
C ASP A 289 0.24 11.60 -8.61
N ASP A 290 0.00 12.35 -7.54
CA ASP A 290 0.75 13.55 -7.21
C ASP A 290 2.10 13.26 -6.55
N PHE A 291 2.25 12.05 -5.93
CA PHE A 291 3.44 11.60 -5.21
C PHE A 291 4.35 10.70 -6.06
N PHE A 292 3.75 9.76 -6.79
CA PHE A 292 4.47 8.66 -7.45
C PHE A 292 4.30 8.70 -8.96
N LEU A 293 5.40 8.50 -9.68
CA LEU A 293 5.33 8.40 -11.12
C LEU A 293 4.62 7.09 -11.52
N PRO A 294 3.85 7.08 -12.62
CA PRO A 294 3.08 5.91 -13.01
C PRO A 294 3.94 4.69 -13.40
N ASP A 295 5.21 4.88 -13.70
CA ASP A 295 6.14 3.81 -14.05
C ASP A 295 7.10 3.41 -12.91
N SER A 296 6.73 3.67 -11.66
CA SER A 296 7.55 3.34 -10.48
C SER A 296 7.61 1.84 -10.17
N SER A 297 6.61 1.04 -10.56
CA SER A 297 6.59 -0.42 -10.35
C SER A 297 7.80 -1.15 -10.93
N GLN A 298 8.46 -0.58 -11.95
CA GLN A 298 9.69 -1.12 -12.56
C GLN A 298 10.82 -1.38 -11.54
N PHE A 299 10.85 -0.65 -10.40
CA PHE A 299 11.92 -0.76 -9.41
C PHE A 299 11.73 -1.93 -8.44
N TYR A 300 10.50 -2.46 -8.30
CA TYR A 300 10.22 -3.45 -7.28
C TYR A 300 9.35 -4.63 -7.73
N PHE A 301 8.40 -4.45 -8.66
CA PHE A 301 7.36 -5.45 -8.92
C PHE A 301 7.93 -6.82 -9.28
N ASN A 302 8.89 -6.89 -10.20
CA ASN A 302 9.50 -8.15 -10.61
C ASN A 302 10.31 -8.85 -9.50
N LYS A 303 10.68 -8.12 -8.44
CA LYS A 303 11.46 -8.65 -7.30
C LYS A 303 10.57 -9.15 -6.15
N LEU A 304 9.27 -8.88 -6.20
CA LEU A 304 8.30 -9.42 -5.24
C LEU A 304 8.06 -10.90 -5.52
N LYS A 305 7.86 -11.68 -4.44
CA LYS A 305 7.60 -13.13 -4.50
C LYS A 305 6.10 -13.42 -4.43
N GLY A 306 5.75 -14.64 -4.84
CA GLY A 306 4.37 -15.14 -4.80
C GLY A 306 3.46 -14.45 -5.82
N GLU A 307 2.16 -14.74 -5.71
CA GLU A 307 1.14 -14.17 -6.56
C GLU A 307 1.06 -12.65 -6.37
N LYS A 308 1.07 -11.93 -7.49
CA LYS A 308 1.09 -10.46 -7.50
C LYS A 308 0.42 -9.90 -8.74
N HIS A 309 -0.41 -8.91 -8.56
CA HIS A 309 -1.11 -8.21 -9.62
C HIS A 309 -0.95 -6.71 -9.46
N LEU A 310 -0.81 -5.99 -10.58
CA LEU A 310 -0.85 -4.53 -10.65
C LEU A 310 -2.22 -4.07 -11.13
N ARG A 311 -2.63 -2.91 -10.63
CA ARG A 311 -3.78 -2.15 -11.11
C ARG A 311 -3.42 -0.67 -11.12
N TYR A 312 -3.05 -0.13 -12.28
CA TYR A 312 -2.98 1.32 -12.50
C TYR A 312 -4.34 1.84 -12.91
N VAL A 313 -4.82 2.87 -12.20
CA VAL A 313 -6.13 3.48 -12.42
C VAL A 313 -5.94 4.79 -13.19
N PRO A 314 -6.38 4.87 -14.44
CA PRO A 314 -6.24 6.07 -15.26
C PRO A 314 -7.17 7.19 -14.79
N ASN A 315 -6.81 8.42 -15.09
CA ASN A 315 -7.63 9.60 -14.82
C ASN A 315 -8.02 9.81 -13.34
N THR A 316 -7.17 9.36 -12.42
CA THR A 316 -7.33 9.57 -10.98
C THR A 316 -6.12 10.28 -10.39
N ARG A 317 -6.31 10.88 -9.23
CA ARG A 317 -5.25 11.41 -8.37
C ARG A 317 -4.91 10.38 -7.29
N HIS A 318 -4.08 10.80 -6.33
CA HIS A 318 -3.68 10.01 -5.18
C HIS A 318 -4.86 9.40 -4.38
N ASN A 319 -6.02 10.02 -4.39
CA ASN A 319 -7.22 9.52 -3.70
C ASN A 319 -8.00 8.43 -4.46
N LEU A 320 -7.59 8.08 -5.69
CA LEU A 320 -8.24 7.07 -6.55
C LEU A 320 -9.73 7.34 -6.87
N SER A 321 -10.17 8.58 -6.76
CA SER A 321 -11.58 8.95 -6.96
C SER A 321 -11.75 9.94 -8.13
N PRO A 322 -12.81 9.79 -8.95
CA PRO A 322 -13.75 8.66 -8.99
C PRO A 322 -13.16 7.44 -9.71
N SER A 323 -13.46 6.22 -9.27
CA SER A 323 -12.99 4.99 -9.92
C SER A 323 -13.78 3.73 -9.50
N ASP A 324 -13.47 2.60 -10.13
CA ASP A 324 -13.97 1.27 -9.80
C ASP A 324 -13.06 0.47 -8.83
N VAL A 325 -12.21 1.14 -8.09
CA VAL A 325 -11.33 0.53 -7.08
C VAL A 325 -12.10 -0.23 -6.00
N PRO A 326 -13.24 0.29 -5.47
CA PRO A 326 -14.05 -0.48 -4.51
C PRO A 326 -14.49 -1.83 -5.05
N GLN A 327 -14.92 -1.89 -6.31
CA GLN A 327 -15.33 -3.12 -6.99
C GLN A 327 -14.15 -4.06 -7.24
N THR A 328 -13.02 -3.51 -7.63
CA THR A 328 -11.75 -4.26 -7.82
C THR A 328 -11.29 -4.89 -6.49
N LEU A 329 -11.34 -4.13 -5.40
CA LEU A 329 -11.01 -4.62 -4.06
C LEU A 329 -11.97 -5.75 -3.63
N ALA A 330 -13.30 -5.54 -3.81
CA ALA A 330 -14.30 -6.55 -3.46
C ALA A 330 -14.09 -7.86 -4.24
N ALA A 331 -13.79 -7.79 -5.55
CA ALA A 331 -13.50 -8.95 -6.38
C ALA A 331 -12.23 -9.70 -5.89
N PHE A 332 -11.19 -8.97 -5.56
CA PHE A 332 -9.96 -9.57 -5.02
C PHE A 332 -10.23 -10.26 -3.67
N VAL A 333 -10.86 -9.56 -2.73
CA VAL A 333 -11.20 -10.09 -1.40
C VAL A 333 -12.08 -11.34 -1.52
N ASP A 334 -13.15 -11.30 -2.31
CA ASP A 334 -14.05 -12.45 -2.50
C ASP A 334 -13.29 -13.65 -3.12
N SER A 335 -12.38 -13.43 -4.08
CA SER A 335 -11.57 -14.51 -4.66
C SER A 335 -10.61 -15.15 -3.66
N VAL A 336 -10.03 -14.36 -2.76
CA VAL A 336 -9.15 -14.86 -1.68
C VAL A 336 -9.96 -15.70 -0.70
N VAL A 337 -11.10 -15.19 -0.24
CA VAL A 337 -12.00 -15.88 0.70
C VAL A 337 -12.51 -17.18 0.12
N ALA A 338 -12.93 -17.17 -1.13
CA ALA A 338 -13.42 -18.35 -1.84
C ALA A 338 -12.31 -19.33 -2.28
N LYS A 339 -11.03 -19.01 -2.01
CA LYS A 339 -9.85 -19.76 -2.45
C LYS A 339 -9.82 -20.03 -3.96
N ARG A 340 -10.36 -19.09 -4.75
CA ARG A 340 -10.34 -19.19 -6.21
C ARG A 340 -9.02 -18.68 -6.76
N ALA A 341 -8.46 -19.42 -7.73
CA ALA A 341 -7.30 -18.97 -8.47
C ALA A 341 -7.65 -17.69 -9.25
N ARG A 342 -6.77 -16.73 -9.24
CA ARG A 342 -6.87 -15.54 -10.06
C ARG A 342 -6.15 -15.78 -11.40
N PRO A 343 -6.54 -15.04 -12.46
CA PRO A 343 -5.94 -15.23 -13.79
C PRO A 343 -4.42 -15.06 -13.77
N GLU A 344 -3.74 -15.98 -14.46
CA GLU A 344 -2.30 -15.92 -14.66
C GLU A 344 -1.95 -15.29 -16.01
N PHE A 345 -1.12 -14.28 -15.97
CA PHE A 345 -0.59 -13.59 -17.13
C PHE A 345 0.78 -13.00 -16.81
N GLY A 346 1.55 -12.72 -17.85
CA GLY A 346 2.86 -12.10 -17.72
C GLY A 346 3.16 -11.19 -18.89
N TRP A 347 4.03 -10.24 -18.69
CA TRP A 347 4.43 -9.30 -19.73
C TRP A 347 5.93 -9.01 -19.71
N LYS A 348 6.41 -8.45 -20.81
CA LYS A 348 7.75 -7.89 -20.93
C LYS A 348 7.67 -6.50 -21.54
N VAL A 349 8.39 -5.57 -20.98
CA VAL A 349 8.63 -4.24 -21.56
C VAL A 349 9.95 -4.28 -22.30
N SER A 350 9.96 -3.89 -23.56
CA SER A 350 11.16 -3.85 -24.39
C SER A 350 12.06 -2.70 -23.99
N ASP A 351 13.33 -2.96 -23.75
CA ASP A 351 14.31 -1.92 -23.44
C ASP A 351 14.62 -1.04 -24.66
N LYS A 352 14.41 -1.55 -25.85
CA LYS A 352 14.71 -0.85 -27.12
C LYS A 352 13.72 0.27 -27.41
N ASP A 353 12.42 -0.01 -27.29
CA ASP A 353 11.36 0.89 -27.76
C ASP A 353 10.20 1.05 -26.76
N GLY A 354 10.28 0.42 -25.59
CA GLY A 354 9.25 0.48 -24.57
C GLY A 354 7.98 -0.32 -24.88
N SER A 355 7.90 -1.04 -26.00
CA SER A 355 6.73 -1.85 -26.33
C SER A 355 6.46 -2.91 -25.25
N ILE A 356 5.18 -3.20 -25.02
CA ILE A 356 4.73 -4.19 -24.02
C ILE A 356 4.19 -5.41 -24.77
N ALA A 357 4.75 -6.57 -24.50
CA ALA A 357 4.25 -7.86 -24.99
C ALA A 357 3.67 -8.65 -23.82
N LEU A 358 2.38 -8.93 -23.85
CA LEU A 358 1.63 -9.61 -22.80
C LEU A 358 1.14 -10.98 -23.30
N LYS A 359 1.32 -11.99 -22.46
CA LYS A 359 0.74 -13.33 -22.62
C LYS A 359 -0.17 -13.66 -21.45
N ALA A 360 -1.36 -14.15 -21.72
CA ALA A 360 -2.31 -14.63 -20.73
C ALA A 360 -2.53 -16.14 -20.90
N GLN A 361 -2.63 -16.89 -19.79
CA GLN A 361 -2.93 -18.33 -19.86
C GLN A 361 -4.39 -18.57 -20.24
N ALA A 362 -5.31 -17.82 -19.61
CA ALA A 362 -6.71 -17.80 -20.01
C ALA A 362 -7.02 -16.48 -20.73
N PRO A 363 -7.86 -16.47 -21.77
CA PRO A 363 -8.20 -15.25 -22.47
C PRO A 363 -8.95 -14.28 -21.54
N PRO A 364 -8.50 -13.02 -21.43
CA PRO A 364 -9.29 -11.98 -20.78
C PRO A 364 -10.56 -11.66 -21.61
N LYS A 365 -11.60 -11.19 -20.93
CA LYS A 365 -12.81 -10.69 -21.59
C LYS A 365 -12.52 -9.49 -22.50
N GLU A 366 -11.60 -8.64 -22.02
CA GLU A 366 -11.20 -7.43 -22.72
C GLU A 366 -9.75 -7.07 -22.41
N VAL A 367 -9.02 -6.56 -23.40
CA VAL A 367 -7.72 -5.93 -23.23
C VAL A 367 -7.76 -4.54 -23.84
N LYS A 368 -7.37 -3.53 -23.06
CA LYS A 368 -7.28 -2.13 -23.50
C LYS A 368 -5.86 -1.62 -23.40
N LEU A 369 -5.43 -0.88 -24.39
CA LEU A 369 -4.26 0.00 -24.30
C LEU A 369 -4.74 1.35 -23.77
N TRP A 370 -4.23 1.75 -22.59
CA TRP A 370 -4.34 3.10 -22.08
C TRP A 370 -3.09 3.89 -22.42
N LYS A 371 -3.27 5.13 -22.90
CA LYS A 371 -2.16 6.04 -23.25
C LYS A 371 -2.49 7.49 -22.95
N ILE A 372 -1.43 8.25 -22.64
CA ILE A 372 -1.46 9.71 -22.46
C ILE A 372 -0.16 10.32 -22.98
N THR A 373 -0.23 11.47 -23.64
CA THR A 373 0.94 12.22 -24.09
C THR A 373 1.00 13.57 -23.40
N ASN A 374 2.16 13.88 -22.82
CA ASN A 374 2.50 15.23 -22.39
C ASN A 374 3.59 15.79 -23.31
N PRO A 375 3.28 16.78 -24.18
CA PRO A 375 4.22 17.29 -25.17
C PRO A 375 5.31 18.20 -24.58
N LYS A 376 5.21 18.56 -23.29
CA LYS A 376 6.11 19.50 -22.62
C LYS A 376 7.14 18.85 -21.71
N SER A 377 6.75 17.77 -21.02
CA SER A 377 7.57 17.18 -19.95
C SER A 377 7.21 15.71 -19.69
N ARG A 378 8.05 15.04 -18.89
CA ARG A 378 7.81 13.66 -18.40
C ARG A 378 6.96 13.68 -17.12
N ASP A 379 5.95 14.52 -17.05
CA ASP A 379 5.04 14.70 -15.92
C ASP A 379 3.62 14.31 -16.31
N PHE A 380 3.14 13.21 -15.72
CA PHE A 380 1.81 12.64 -15.99
C PHE A 380 0.85 12.82 -14.81
N ARG A 381 1.20 13.66 -13.82
CA ARG A 381 0.28 13.98 -12.73
C ARG A 381 -1.03 14.54 -13.29
N LEU A 382 -2.15 14.16 -12.70
CA LEU A 382 -3.46 14.60 -13.15
C LEU A 382 -3.59 16.13 -13.12
N THR A 383 -2.91 16.79 -12.17
CA THR A 383 -2.84 18.27 -12.08
C THR A 383 -2.13 18.91 -13.26
N THR A 384 -1.23 18.19 -13.92
CA THR A 384 -0.49 18.67 -15.09
C THR A 384 -1.18 18.32 -16.40
N THR A 385 -1.71 17.10 -16.51
CA THR A 385 -2.23 16.58 -17.78
C THR A 385 -3.75 16.55 -17.88
N GLY A 386 -4.46 16.75 -16.76
CA GLY A 386 -5.90 16.55 -16.70
C GLY A 386 -6.29 15.08 -16.93
N SER A 387 -7.60 14.81 -17.01
CA SER A 387 -8.16 13.47 -17.26
C SER A 387 -8.05 13.07 -18.74
N ASN A 388 -6.83 13.01 -19.27
CA ASN A 388 -6.57 12.81 -20.69
C ASN A 388 -6.00 11.43 -21.06
N TRP A 389 -5.98 10.47 -20.13
CA TRP A 389 -5.76 9.08 -20.48
C TRP A 389 -6.90 8.59 -21.36
N LYS A 390 -6.55 8.05 -22.53
CA LYS A 390 -7.48 7.49 -23.50
C LYS A 390 -7.21 6.01 -23.67
N SER A 391 -8.25 5.22 -23.96
CA SER A 391 -8.10 3.79 -24.19
C SER A 391 -8.60 3.37 -25.56
N GLU A 392 -8.01 2.31 -26.09
CA GLU A 392 -8.43 1.62 -27.29
C GLU A 392 -8.31 0.11 -27.09
N PRO A 393 -9.16 -0.71 -27.73
CA PRO A 393 -9.07 -2.17 -27.61
C PRO A 393 -7.81 -2.70 -28.26
N VAL A 394 -7.28 -3.81 -27.72
CA VAL A 394 -6.11 -4.51 -28.26
C VAL A 394 -6.50 -5.93 -28.60
N ALA A 395 -6.29 -6.32 -29.87
CA ALA A 395 -6.56 -7.67 -30.35
C ALA A 395 -5.43 -8.64 -29.97
N LEU A 396 -5.79 -9.90 -29.82
CA LEU A 396 -4.83 -11.00 -29.70
C LEU A 396 -4.26 -11.31 -31.09
N VAL A 397 -2.95 -11.21 -31.25
CA VAL A 397 -2.23 -11.55 -32.47
C VAL A 397 -1.07 -12.49 -32.14
N ASP A 398 -0.97 -13.61 -32.81
CA ASP A 398 0.07 -14.63 -32.58
C ASP A 398 0.26 -15.02 -31.11
N GLY A 399 -0.87 -15.17 -30.41
CA GLY A 399 -0.89 -15.55 -28.98
C GLY A 399 -0.38 -14.49 -28.00
N LYS A 400 -0.33 -13.22 -28.40
CA LYS A 400 0.10 -12.09 -27.59
C LYS A 400 -0.79 -10.88 -27.78
N TYR A 401 -0.93 -10.08 -26.74
CA TYR A 401 -1.42 -8.71 -26.82
C TYR A 401 -0.20 -7.79 -26.83
N THR A 402 -0.10 -6.90 -27.81
CA THR A 402 1.07 -6.03 -27.97
C THR A 402 0.64 -4.58 -27.94
N ALA A 403 1.26 -3.81 -27.04
CA ALA A 403 1.19 -2.36 -27.05
C ALA A 403 2.51 -1.79 -27.58
N LYS A 404 2.46 -1.16 -28.75
CA LYS A 404 3.58 -0.42 -29.32
C LYS A 404 3.13 1.01 -29.58
N VAL A 405 3.80 1.96 -28.97
CA VAL A 405 3.49 3.38 -29.09
C VAL A 405 4.76 4.09 -29.56
N ASP A 406 4.66 4.82 -30.65
CA ASP A 406 5.78 5.60 -31.17
C ASP A 406 6.07 6.78 -30.23
N LYS A 407 7.35 7.19 -30.19
CA LYS A 407 7.72 8.40 -29.47
C LYS A 407 6.98 9.60 -30.05
N PRO A 408 6.43 10.49 -29.22
CA PRO A 408 5.76 11.68 -29.72
C PRO A 408 6.76 12.64 -30.39
N ALA A 409 6.27 13.58 -31.20
CA ALA A 409 7.10 14.60 -31.83
C ALA A 409 7.84 15.47 -30.81
N SER A 410 7.22 15.69 -29.62
CA SER A 410 7.82 16.35 -28.47
C SER A 410 7.30 15.75 -27.17
N GLY A 411 8.07 15.86 -26.09
CA GLY A 411 7.69 15.36 -24.76
C GLY A 411 7.70 13.85 -24.64
N TYR A 412 6.69 13.30 -23.95
CA TYR A 412 6.64 11.88 -23.55
C TYR A 412 5.22 11.32 -23.64
N THR A 413 5.14 10.03 -23.95
CA THR A 413 3.88 9.26 -23.88
C THR A 413 4.03 8.13 -22.87
N ALA A 414 3.10 8.06 -21.90
CA ALA A 414 2.97 6.94 -20.98
C ALA A 414 1.83 6.02 -21.46
N PHE A 415 1.99 4.69 -21.30
CA PHE A 415 0.99 3.72 -21.72
C PHE A 415 1.13 2.39 -20.98
N PHE A 416 0.03 1.65 -20.87
CA PHE A 416 -0.05 0.31 -20.28
C PHE A 416 -1.22 -0.49 -20.85
N LEU A 417 -1.20 -1.81 -20.64
CA LEU A 417 -2.32 -2.68 -20.97
C LEU A 417 -3.17 -2.94 -19.71
N GLU A 418 -4.48 -2.81 -19.83
CA GLU A 418 -5.48 -3.22 -18.84
C GLU A 418 -6.18 -4.47 -19.31
N LEU A 419 -6.30 -5.47 -18.41
CA LEU A 419 -7.00 -6.72 -18.63
C LEU A 419 -8.22 -6.79 -17.75
N THR A 420 -9.37 -7.14 -18.32
CA THR A 420 -10.59 -7.45 -17.60
C THR A 420 -10.90 -8.93 -17.70
N TYR A 421 -11.12 -9.61 -16.58
CA TYR A 421 -11.51 -11.00 -16.51
C TYR A 421 -12.83 -11.16 -15.78
N GLU A 422 -13.67 -12.07 -16.25
CA GLU A 422 -14.83 -12.50 -15.45
C GLU A 422 -14.32 -13.20 -14.18
N SER A 423 -14.79 -12.75 -13.03
CA SER A 423 -14.40 -13.35 -11.75
C SER A 423 -15.29 -14.53 -11.33
N GLY A 424 -16.40 -14.73 -12.03
CA GLY A 424 -17.48 -15.62 -11.60
C GLY A 424 -18.26 -15.08 -10.38
N MET A 425 -18.12 -13.78 -10.09
CA MET A 425 -18.72 -13.07 -8.97
C MET A 425 -19.35 -11.76 -9.44
N LYS A 426 -19.78 -10.92 -8.50
CA LYS A 426 -20.48 -9.66 -8.79
C LYS A 426 -19.64 -8.68 -9.63
N HIS A 427 -18.33 -8.61 -9.37
CA HIS A 427 -17.44 -7.64 -9.99
C HIS A 427 -16.31 -8.36 -10.75
N PRO A 428 -15.91 -7.88 -11.93
CA PRO A 428 -14.80 -8.45 -12.68
C PRO A 428 -13.46 -8.19 -11.99
N HIS A 429 -12.48 -9.05 -12.26
CA HIS A 429 -11.08 -8.71 -11.99
C HIS A 429 -10.55 -7.73 -13.04
N LYS A 430 -9.87 -6.70 -12.58
CA LYS A 430 -9.13 -5.78 -13.44
C LYS A 430 -7.68 -5.70 -12.99
N PHE A 431 -6.78 -5.94 -13.93
CA PHE A 431 -5.34 -5.90 -13.73
C PHE A 431 -4.67 -5.09 -14.82
N THR A 432 -3.43 -4.66 -14.58
CA THR A 432 -2.65 -3.95 -15.59
C THR A 432 -1.23 -4.50 -15.69
N THR A 433 -0.54 -4.15 -16.78
CA THR A 433 0.91 -4.26 -16.86
C THR A 433 1.59 -3.12 -16.09
N ASP A 434 2.94 -3.14 -16.06
CA ASP A 434 3.72 -1.93 -15.79
C ASP A 434 3.34 -0.84 -16.79
N VAL A 435 3.50 0.42 -16.36
CA VAL A 435 3.42 1.56 -17.27
C VAL A 435 4.76 1.73 -17.99
N SER A 436 4.74 1.82 -19.30
CA SER A 436 5.88 2.18 -20.13
C SER A 436 5.83 3.65 -20.53
N VAL A 437 6.99 4.30 -20.61
CA VAL A 437 7.11 5.71 -21.02
C VAL A 437 8.10 5.81 -22.18
N VAL A 438 7.69 6.48 -23.27
CA VAL A 438 8.53 6.73 -24.44
C VAL A 438 8.63 8.23 -24.73
N PRO A 439 9.82 8.72 -25.16
CA PRO A 439 11.09 8.00 -25.28
C PRO A 439 11.62 7.51 -23.92
N ARG A 440 12.38 6.42 -23.92
CA ARG A 440 12.96 5.80 -22.70
C ARG A 440 14.21 6.54 -22.21
N VAL A 441 14.11 7.84 -22.09
CA VAL A 441 15.20 8.70 -21.61
C VAL A 441 14.70 9.61 -20.51
N TYR A 442 15.59 10.01 -19.63
CA TYR A 442 15.29 10.99 -18.61
C TYR A 442 15.64 12.40 -19.10
N PRO A 443 14.76 13.39 -18.85
CA PRO A 443 15.05 14.78 -19.20
C PRO A 443 16.12 15.42 -18.30
N HIS A 444 16.31 14.90 -17.07
CA HIS A 444 17.23 15.46 -16.10
C HIS A 444 18.27 14.45 -15.60
N PRO A 445 19.47 14.89 -15.19
CA PRO A 445 20.49 14.04 -14.58
C PRO A 445 20.05 13.53 -13.21
N LYS A 446 20.83 12.63 -12.61
CA LYS A 446 20.66 12.27 -11.21
C LYS A 446 20.91 13.49 -10.32
N PRO A 447 20.10 13.70 -9.27
CA PRO A 447 20.35 14.79 -8.33
C PRO A 447 21.67 14.56 -7.59
N LYS A 448 22.40 15.65 -7.34
CA LYS A 448 23.50 15.67 -6.39
C LYS A 448 22.94 15.93 -4.98
N PRO A 449 23.69 15.56 -3.92
CA PRO A 449 23.30 15.94 -2.58
C PRO A 449 23.04 17.46 -2.48
N GLY A 450 21.84 17.83 -2.02
CA GLY A 450 21.43 19.23 -1.92
C GLY A 450 20.64 19.80 -3.10
N ASP A 451 20.59 19.12 -4.25
CA ASP A 451 19.80 19.59 -5.39
C ASP A 451 18.29 19.65 -5.03
N GLY A 452 17.68 20.80 -5.30
CA GLY A 452 16.27 21.06 -5.04
C GLY A 452 15.90 21.16 -3.55
N LEU A 453 16.89 21.22 -2.65
CA LEU A 453 16.66 21.40 -1.22
C LEU A 453 16.74 22.87 -0.82
N PRO A 454 16.02 23.30 0.24
CA PRO A 454 16.15 24.65 0.77
C PRO A 454 17.59 24.91 1.28
N PRO A 455 18.04 26.17 1.35
CA PRO A 455 19.32 26.52 1.97
C PRO A 455 19.41 25.94 3.39
N LYS A 456 20.63 25.57 3.82
CA LYS A 456 20.86 25.19 5.24
C LYS A 456 20.64 26.44 6.09
N GLN A 457 19.76 26.32 7.08
CA GLN A 457 19.53 27.36 8.10
C GLN A 457 20.70 27.42 9.07
#